data_6c0784b931f673592404b94e1a84a2e9
#
_entry.id   6c0784b931f673592404b94e1a84a2e9
#
_cell.length_a   1.000
_cell.length_b   1.000
_cell.length_c   1.000
_cell.angle_alpha   90.00
_cell.angle_beta   90.00
_cell.angle_gamma   90.00
#
_symmetry.space_group_name_H-M   'P 1'
#
loop_
_entity.id
_entity.type
_entity.pdbx_description
1 polymer ?
#
loop_
_entity_poly.entity_id
_entity_poly.type
_entity_poly.pdbx_seq_one_letter_code
_entity_poly.pdbx_strand_id
1 'polypeptide(L)' 'MEHKSIRYFIGITETIEGVCQYGQQIDVTEEQFKKLSEGEPFVLKGHKVAFRLFKEETFSFVTEIYLNKK' A
#
# COMPACT_ATOMS: atom_id res chain seq x y z
N MET A 1 -11.21 7.09 22.53
CA MET A 1 -10.53 5.86 22.14
C MET A 1 -9.84 6.06 20.81
N GLU A 2 -8.64 5.57 20.68
CA GLU A 2 -7.90 5.79 19.44
C GLU A 2 -7.67 4.49 18.70
N HIS A 3 -7.69 4.58 17.40
CA HIS A 3 -7.44 3.45 16.53
C HIS A 3 -6.22 3.76 15.68
N LYS A 4 -5.48 2.72 15.38
CA LYS A 4 -4.34 2.85 14.51
C LYS A 4 -4.66 2.05 13.25
N SER A 5 -4.61 2.72 12.13
CA SER A 5 -4.82 2.08 10.83
C SER A 5 -3.48 1.97 10.12
N ILE A 6 -3.23 0.83 9.53
CA ILE A 6 -2.00 0.62 8.78
C ILE A 6 -2.37 0.22 7.37
N ARG A 7 -1.80 0.92 6.41
CA ARG A 7 -2.03 0.63 5.01
C ARG A 7 -0.72 0.19 4.39
N TYR A 8 -0.74 -0.91 3.66
CA TYR A 8 0.42 -1.40 2.95
C TYR A 8 0.15 -1.28 1.46
N PHE A 9 1.08 -0.73 0.72
CA PHE A 9 0.90 -0.62 -0.73
C PHE A 9 2.26 -0.52 -1.41
N ILE A 10 2.24 -0.70 -2.72
CA ILE A 10 3.44 -0.55 -3.51
C ILE A 10 3.21 0.57 -4.51
N GLY A 11 4.30 1.22 -4.91
CA GLY A 11 4.28 2.21 -5.96
C GLY A 11 5.09 1.70 -7.13
N ILE A 12 4.49 1.64 -8.30
CA ILE A 12 5.15 1.14 -9.49
C ILE A 12 6.18 2.15 -9.96
N THR A 13 7.41 1.70 -10.22
CA THR A 13 8.49 2.60 -10.61
C THR A 13 8.90 2.44 -12.06
N GLU A 14 8.08 1.79 -12.87
CA GLU A 14 8.35 1.72 -14.31
C GLU A 14 7.04 1.62 -15.07
N THR A 15 7.07 1.97 -16.34
CA THR A 15 5.91 1.85 -17.18
C THR A 15 6.15 0.69 -18.15
N ILE A 16 5.22 -0.25 -18.19
CA ILE A 16 5.27 -1.34 -19.16
C ILE A 16 3.95 -1.29 -19.88
N GLU A 17 4.00 -1.05 -21.17
CA GLU A 17 2.80 -0.88 -21.96
C GLU A 17 1.85 -2.07 -21.83
N GLY A 18 0.60 -1.78 -21.53
CA GLY A 18 -0.39 -2.86 -21.37
C GLY A 18 -0.35 -3.55 -20.01
N VAL A 19 0.59 -3.21 -19.15
CA VAL A 19 0.75 -3.85 -17.87
C VAL A 19 0.62 -2.89 -16.70
N CYS A 20 1.43 -1.85 -16.68
CA CYS A 20 1.42 -0.91 -15.54
C CYS A 20 2.00 0.43 -15.95
N GLN A 21 1.80 1.44 -15.10
CA GLN A 21 2.33 2.77 -15.34
C GLN A 21 3.09 3.25 -14.12
N TYR A 22 4.13 4.04 -14.38
CA TYR A 22 4.92 4.65 -13.32
C TYR A 22 4.01 5.48 -12.40
N GLY A 23 4.19 5.31 -11.12
CA GLY A 23 3.40 6.04 -10.14
C GLY A 23 2.11 5.37 -9.72
N GLN A 24 1.76 4.26 -10.35
CA GLN A 24 0.55 3.54 -10.00
C GLN A 24 0.70 2.96 -8.59
N GLN A 25 -0.32 3.10 -7.76
CA GLN A 25 -0.31 2.56 -6.40
C GLN A 25 -1.22 1.36 -6.32
N ILE A 26 -0.73 0.29 -5.70
CA ILE A 26 -1.49 -0.93 -5.56
C ILE A 26 -1.45 -1.36 -4.11
N ASP A 27 -2.62 -1.49 -3.48
CA ASP A 27 -2.69 -1.93 -2.09
C ASP A 27 -2.38 -3.42 -2.00
N VAL A 28 -1.66 -3.80 -0.96
CA VAL A 28 -1.33 -5.20 -0.73
C VAL A 28 -1.65 -5.55 0.71
N THR A 29 -1.74 -6.84 1.00
CA THR A 29 -1.98 -7.28 2.37
C THR A 29 -0.67 -7.22 3.15
N GLU A 30 -0.79 -7.30 4.46
CA GLU A 30 0.38 -7.31 5.32
C GLU A 30 1.29 -8.49 4.97
N GLU A 31 0.68 -9.64 4.69
CA GLU A 31 1.44 -10.83 4.33
C GLU A 31 2.20 -10.64 3.02
N GLN A 32 1.54 -10.05 2.02
CA GLN A 32 2.19 -9.77 0.76
C GLN A 32 3.32 -8.76 0.94
N PHE A 33 3.07 -7.74 1.75
CA PHE A 33 4.08 -6.72 2.02
C PHE A 33 5.33 -7.37 2.60
N LYS A 34 5.13 -8.29 3.54
CA LYS A 34 6.24 -8.96 4.17
C LYS A 34 7.04 -9.76 3.16
N LYS A 35 6.37 -10.51 2.30
CA LYS A 35 7.04 -11.31 1.28
C LYS A 35 7.80 -10.42 0.29
N LEU A 36 7.19 -9.33 -0.11
CA LEU A 36 7.83 -8.42 -1.04
C LEU A 36 9.07 -7.77 -0.43
N SER A 37 9.01 -7.47 0.87
CA SER A 37 10.15 -6.87 1.55
C SER A 37 11.29 -7.88 1.69
N GLU A 38 10.99 -9.16 1.57
CA GLU A 38 12.01 -10.21 1.66
C GLU A 38 12.61 -10.53 0.29
N GLY A 39 12.17 -9.83 -0.75
CA GLY A 39 12.74 -10.01 -2.07
C GLY A 39 11.88 -10.72 -3.07
N GLU A 40 10.64 -11.05 -2.70
CA GLU A 40 9.76 -11.74 -3.64
C GLU A 40 9.38 -10.80 -4.78
N PRO A 41 9.35 -11.27 -6.02
CA PRO A 41 9.00 -10.40 -7.14
C PRO A 41 7.50 -10.08 -7.15
N PHE A 42 7.16 -8.91 -7.66
CA PHE A 42 5.77 -8.55 -7.85
C PHE A 42 5.46 -8.71 -9.34
N VAL A 43 4.47 -9.52 -9.63
CA VAL A 43 4.15 -9.87 -11.01
C VAL A 43 2.77 -9.37 -11.39
N LEU A 44 2.69 -8.69 -12.54
CA LEU A 44 1.41 -8.24 -13.09
C LEU A 44 1.32 -8.74 -14.51
N LYS A 45 0.22 -9.42 -14.83
CA LYS A 45 -0.01 -9.94 -16.18
C LYS A 45 1.20 -10.71 -16.70
N GLY A 46 1.82 -11.49 -15.82
CA GLY A 46 2.96 -12.30 -16.21
C GLY A 46 4.30 -11.60 -16.30
N HIS A 47 4.35 -10.32 -15.93
CA HIS A 47 5.58 -9.54 -16.00
C HIS A 47 6.04 -9.15 -14.60
N LYS A 48 7.34 -9.27 -14.35
CA LYS A 48 7.89 -8.76 -13.10
C LYS A 48 8.02 -7.27 -13.23
N VAL A 49 7.50 -6.55 -12.25
CA VAL A 49 7.48 -5.10 -12.29
C VAL A 49 8.30 -4.50 -11.18
N ALA A 50 8.99 -3.42 -11.47
CA ALA A 50 9.76 -2.71 -10.46
C ALA A 50 8.81 -1.89 -9.60
N PHE A 51 9.07 -1.85 -8.30
CA PHE A 51 8.19 -1.18 -7.37
C PHE A 51 8.92 -0.74 -6.12
N ARG A 52 8.27 0.13 -5.34
CA ARG A 52 8.74 0.51 -4.02
C ARG A 52 7.66 0.14 -3.03
N LEU A 53 8.09 -0.22 -1.82
CA LEU A 53 7.17 -0.60 -0.76
C LEU A 53 6.87 0.59 0.14
N PHE A 54 5.61 0.75 0.51
CA PHE A 54 5.18 1.81 1.39
C PHE A 54 4.30 1.27 2.50
N LYS A 55 4.48 1.84 3.69
CA LYS A 55 3.67 1.52 4.83
C LYS A 55 3.22 2.85 5.43
N GLU A 56 1.93 3.03 5.54
CA GLU A 56 1.38 4.26 6.06
C GLU A 56 0.63 3.97 7.35
N GLU A 57 0.95 4.69 8.40
CA GLU A 57 0.28 4.53 9.68
C GLU A 57 -0.46 5.79 10.02
N THR A 58 -1.72 5.65 10.39
CA THR A 58 -2.51 6.78 10.81
C THR A 58 -3.25 6.42 12.07
N PHE A 59 -3.51 7.43 12.89
CA PHE A 59 -4.28 7.27 14.11
C PHE A 59 -5.59 8.01 13.93
N SER A 60 -6.67 7.40 14.38
CA SER A 60 -7.94 8.08 14.39
C SER A 60 -8.56 7.92 15.76
N PHE A 61 -9.33 8.90 16.16
CA PHE A 61 -9.99 8.88 17.45
C PHE A 61 -11.46 8.66 17.26
N VAL A 62 -11.97 7.70 17.95
CA VAL A 62 -13.38 7.44 17.86
C VAL A 62 -14.15 8.64 18.27
N THR A 63 -13.60 9.35 19.21
CA THR A 63 -14.26 10.51 19.69
C THR A 63 -14.33 11.61 18.67
N GLU A 64 -13.60 11.51 17.62
CA GLU A 64 -13.70 12.51 16.63
C GLU A 64 -15.03 12.53 16.05
N ILE A 65 -15.69 11.47 16.22
CA ILE A 65 -16.95 11.38 15.72
C ILE A 65 -17.82 12.34 16.37
N TYR A 66 -17.51 12.66 17.60
CA TYR A 66 -18.27 13.59 18.23
C TYR A 66 -17.60 14.81 18.29
N LEU A 67 -16.63 14.84 17.80
CA LEU A 67 -16.04 16.01 17.84
C LEU A 67 -16.88 16.81 17.13
N ASN A 68 -17.29 16.51 16.92
CA ASN A 68 -17.98 17.15 16.33
C ASN A 68 -19.01 17.39 16.94
N LYS A 69 -18.72 17.00 17.77
CA LYS A 69 -19.32 16.99 18.46
C LYS A 69 -19.16 17.32 19.27
N LYS A 70 -18.99 17.39 19.61
CA LYS A 70 -18.96 17.49 20.39
C LYS A 70 -19.35 17.84 20.65
#